data_e5ac09baf183112ff4d30c9dedfb0d0e
#
_entry.id   e5ac09baf183112ff4d30c9dedfb0d0e
#
_cell.length_a   1.000
_cell.length_b   1.000
_cell.length_c   1.000
_cell.angle_alpha   90.00
_cell.angle_beta   90.00
_cell.angle_gamma   90.00
#
_symmetry.space_group_name_H-M   'P 1'
#
loop_
_entity.id
_entity.type
_entity.pdbx_description
1 polymer ?
#
loop_
_entity_poly.entity_id
_entity_poly.type
_entity_poly.pdbx_seq_one_letter_code
_entity_poly.pdbx_strand_id
1 'polypeptide(L)'
;MPFRRVAGNPVTARSLGRVAVGAVLIGLGAAGMIRASIGVTPWDVLTTAVSDLTGLTVGTTGALLTVLVLALCVPFGRLPGWGNAVTMVGVSGAVDLGLALLSEPGSLGARLALYAVSVPVVCFGVGLIVRADIGVGPLEMVMLVATDRSVPLVRARVVIEGTALTVGWLLGGALGLGTALFALAAGPLIALSLRVQRGPGPGAAVAGTA
;
A
#
# COMPACT_ATOMS: atom_id res chain seq x y z
N MET A 1 9.59 16.51 -21.66
CA MET A 1 9.88 15.08 -21.36
C MET A 1 8.70 14.25 -21.84
N PRO A 2 8.88 13.12 -22.52
CA PRO A 2 7.76 12.28 -22.91
C PRO A 2 7.06 11.72 -21.67
N PHE A 3 5.73 11.74 -21.63
CA PHE A 3 4.94 11.17 -20.55
C PHE A 3 5.21 9.66 -20.46
N ARG A 4 5.68 9.21 -19.32
CA ARG A 4 5.94 7.79 -19.03
C ARG A 4 4.74 7.19 -18.29
N ARG A 5 4.09 6.20 -18.90
CA ARG A 5 3.09 5.38 -18.21
C ARG A 5 3.80 4.51 -17.17
N VAL A 6 3.16 4.32 -16.02
CA VAL A 6 3.71 3.54 -14.90
C VAL A 6 3.67 2.02 -15.16
N ALA A 7 2.97 1.58 -16.21
CA ALA A 7 2.76 0.16 -16.47
C ALA A 7 3.82 -0.41 -17.42
N GLY A 8 4.56 -1.44 -16.99
CA GLY A 8 5.46 -2.24 -17.82
C GLY A 8 4.74 -3.35 -18.59
N ASN A 9 3.64 -3.88 -18.04
CA ASN A 9 2.89 -5.00 -18.61
C ASN A 9 1.60 -4.56 -19.31
N PRO A 10 1.13 -5.31 -20.34
CA PRO A 10 -0.18 -5.07 -20.90
C PRO A 10 -1.28 -5.28 -19.86
N VAL A 11 -2.30 -4.41 -19.91
CA VAL A 11 -3.47 -4.54 -19.03
C VAL A 11 -4.31 -5.72 -19.52
N THR A 12 -4.33 -6.79 -18.76
CA THR A 12 -5.10 -8.01 -19.03
C THR A 12 -6.11 -8.24 -17.91
N ALA A 13 -7.15 -9.04 -18.17
CA ALA A 13 -8.10 -9.44 -17.12
C ALA A 13 -7.39 -10.10 -15.93
N ARG A 14 -6.33 -10.87 -16.20
CA ARG A 14 -5.53 -11.52 -15.15
C ARG A 14 -4.74 -10.52 -14.30
N SER A 15 -4.12 -9.49 -14.91
CA SER A 15 -3.40 -8.45 -14.18
C SER A 15 -4.35 -7.57 -13.37
N LEU A 16 -5.51 -7.21 -13.93
CA LEU A 16 -6.56 -6.48 -13.21
C LEU A 16 -7.11 -7.29 -12.03
N GLY A 17 -7.38 -8.58 -12.23
CA GLY A 17 -7.83 -9.47 -11.14
C GLY A 17 -6.82 -9.56 -9.99
N ARG A 18 -5.51 -9.64 -10.32
CA ARG A 18 -4.45 -9.62 -9.29
C ARG A 18 -4.42 -8.31 -8.51
N VAL A 19 -4.54 -7.18 -9.21
CA VAL A 19 -4.58 -5.86 -8.56
C VAL A 19 -5.83 -5.73 -7.69
N ALA A 20 -6.98 -6.17 -8.17
CA ALA A 20 -8.23 -6.13 -7.40
C ALA A 20 -8.12 -6.96 -6.11
N VAL A 21 -7.65 -8.20 -6.20
CA VAL A 21 -7.42 -9.05 -5.01
C VAL A 21 -6.38 -8.42 -4.08
N GLY A 22 -5.27 -7.93 -4.63
CA GLY A 22 -4.24 -7.24 -3.85
C GLY A 22 -4.79 -6.02 -3.12
N ALA A 23 -5.60 -5.22 -3.80
CA ALA A 23 -6.24 -4.02 -3.23
C ALA A 23 -7.20 -4.36 -2.08
N VAL A 24 -8.03 -5.40 -2.25
CA VAL A 24 -8.93 -5.88 -1.18
C VAL A 24 -8.13 -6.36 0.02
N LEU A 25 -7.06 -7.13 -0.17
CA LEU A 25 -6.20 -7.60 0.93
C LEU A 25 -5.53 -6.44 1.65
N ILE A 26 -5.02 -5.43 0.93
CA ILE A 26 -4.43 -4.24 1.53
C ILE A 26 -5.48 -3.50 2.37
N GLY A 27 -6.67 -3.26 1.83
CA GLY A 27 -7.73 -2.54 2.52
C GLY A 27 -8.23 -3.26 3.77
N LEU A 28 -8.50 -4.58 3.69
CA LEU A 28 -8.91 -5.37 4.86
C LEU A 28 -7.78 -5.45 5.92
N GLY A 29 -6.54 -5.62 5.49
CA GLY A 29 -5.40 -5.62 6.40
C GLY A 29 -5.20 -4.25 7.08
N ALA A 30 -5.34 -3.14 6.34
CA ALA A 30 -5.29 -1.79 6.90
C ALA A 30 -6.42 -1.57 7.93
N ALA A 31 -7.65 -1.99 7.62
CA ALA A 31 -8.76 -1.95 8.58
C ALA A 31 -8.46 -2.75 9.85
N GLY A 32 -7.86 -3.94 9.71
CA GLY A 32 -7.42 -4.75 10.85
C GLY A 32 -6.34 -4.07 11.68
N MET A 33 -5.36 -3.40 11.06
CA MET A 33 -4.34 -2.63 11.78
C MET A 33 -4.95 -1.43 12.52
N ILE A 34 -5.90 -0.71 11.91
CA ILE A 34 -6.63 0.40 12.53
C ILE A 34 -7.42 -0.11 13.75
N ARG A 35 -8.19 -1.20 13.62
CA ARG A 35 -8.97 -1.81 14.72
C ARG A 35 -8.08 -2.40 15.82
N ALA A 36 -6.90 -2.88 15.50
CA ALA A 36 -5.94 -3.33 16.49
C ALA A 36 -5.43 -2.19 17.39
N SER A 37 -5.46 -0.93 16.90
CA SER A 37 -5.05 0.28 17.65
C SER A 37 -3.62 0.17 18.25
N ILE A 38 -2.69 -0.50 17.53
CA ILE A 38 -1.27 -0.64 17.93
C ILE A 38 -0.39 0.29 17.10
N GLY A 39 -0.84 0.63 15.89
CA GLY A 39 -0.19 1.46 14.89
C GLY A 39 -0.57 1.00 13.50
N VAL A 40 -0.37 1.86 12.52
CA VAL A 40 -0.78 1.66 11.13
C VAL A 40 0.37 1.97 10.16
N THR A 41 0.15 1.82 8.86
CA THR A 41 1.19 2.20 7.88
C THR A 41 1.40 3.71 7.86
N PRO A 42 2.55 4.23 7.40
CA PRO A 42 2.78 5.68 7.28
C PRO A 42 1.70 6.42 6.49
N TRP A 43 1.18 5.78 5.43
CA TRP A 43 0.07 6.32 4.66
C TRP A 43 -1.23 6.39 5.46
N ASP A 44 -1.51 5.33 6.24
CA ASP A 44 -2.73 5.26 7.03
C ASP A 44 -2.70 6.22 8.23
N VAL A 45 -1.51 6.56 8.78
CA VAL A 45 -1.39 7.62 9.80
C VAL A 45 -1.89 8.96 9.23
N LEU A 46 -1.50 9.31 8.00
CA LEU A 46 -1.99 10.51 7.34
C LEU A 46 -3.49 10.41 7.02
N THR A 47 -3.92 9.27 6.48
CA THR A 47 -5.31 9.07 6.07
C THR A 47 -6.27 9.09 7.24
N THR A 48 -5.94 8.45 8.37
CA THR A 48 -6.77 8.47 9.60
C THR A 48 -6.84 9.87 10.18
N ALA A 49 -5.72 10.61 10.23
CA ALA A 49 -5.70 11.98 10.72
C ALA A 49 -6.63 12.90 9.92
N VAL A 50 -6.55 12.84 8.58
CA VAL A 50 -7.40 13.66 7.71
C VAL A 50 -8.88 13.19 7.79
N SER A 51 -9.13 11.89 7.93
CA SER A 51 -10.45 11.33 8.16
C SER A 51 -11.10 11.91 9.42
N ASP A 52 -10.37 11.91 10.53
CA ASP A 52 -10.85 12.44 11.82
C ASP A 52 -11.12 13.96 11.76
N LEU A 53 -10.29 14.71 11.04
CA LEU A 53 -10.46 16.16 10.86
C LEU A 53 -11.63 16.53 9.94
N THR A 54 -11.92 15.70 8.94
CA THR A 54 -12.94 16.01 7.91
C THR A 54 -14.28 15.36 8.18
N GLY A 55 -14.34 14.33 9.04
CA GLY A 55 -15.52 13.50 9.28
C GLY A 55 -15.86 12.56 8.12
N LEU A 56 -14.98 12.44 7.11
CA LEU A 56 -15.13 11.47 6.02
C LEU A 56 -14.70 10.08 6.49
N THR A 57 -15.15 9.03 5.79
CA THR A 57 -14.63 7.67 6.05
C THR A 57 -13.14 7.57 5.70
N VAL A 58 -12.43 6.64 6.35
CA VAL A 58 -11.00 6.41 6.09
C VAL A 58 -10.76 6.06 4.62
N GLY A 59 -11.60 5.20 4.04
CA GLY A 59 -11.51 4.83 2.63
C GLY A 59 -11.74 6.00 1.69
N THR A 60 -12.79 6.81 1.93
CA THR A 60 -13.05 8.02 1.11
C THR A 60 -11.88 8.99 1.20
N THR A 61 -11.36 9.23 2.40
CA THR A 61 -10.20 10.10 2.61
C THR A 61 -8.97 9.59 1.88
N GLY A 62 -8.70 8.27 1.98
CA GLY A 62 -7.60 7.62 1.27
C GLY A 62 -7.73 7.74 -0.25
N ALA A 63 -8.95 7.61 -0.80
CA ALA A 63 -9.21 7.82 -2.22
C ALA A 63 -8.92 9.27 -2.64
N LEU A 64 -9.41 10.26 -1.90
CA LEU A 64 -9.18 11.68 -2.21
C LEU A 64 -7.72 12.06 -2.13
N LEU A 65 -7.01 11.63 -1.09
CA LEU A 65 -5.57 11.83 -0.97
C LEU A 65 -4.80 11.13 -2.09
N THR A 66 -5.21 9.93 -2.49
CA THR A 66 -4.62 9.22 -3.63
C THR A 66 -4.81 10.00 -4.93
N VAL A 67 -6.02 10.50 -5.21
CA VAL A 67 -6.28 11.34 -6.39
C VAL A 67 -5.40 12.59 -6.36
N LEU A 68 -5.32 13.27 -5.22
CA LEU A 68 -4.48 14.46 -5.05
C LEU A 68 -3.00 14.15 -5.35
N VAL A 69 -2.45 13.11 -4.75
CA VAL A 69 -1.05 12.73 -4.93
C VAL A 69 -0.77 12.33 -6.38
N LEU A 70 -1.66 11.52 -6.99
CA LEU A 70 -1.52 11.14 -8.39
C LEU A 70 -1.60 12.34 -9.33
N ALA A 71 -2.52 13.27 -9.08
CA ALA A 71 -2.65 14.52 -9.85
C ALA A 71 -1.38 15.38 -9.75
N LEU A 72 -0.79 15.47 -8.56
CA LEU A 72 0.48 16.18 -8.33
C LEU A 72 1.67 15.53 -9.09
N CYS A 73 1.59 14.25 -9.43
CA CYS A 73 2.64 13.57 -10.20
C CYS A 73 2.54 13.81 -11.72
N VAL A 74 1.38 14.22 -12.24
CA VAL A 74 1.15 14.44 -13.68
C VAL A 74 2.10 15.49 -14.28
N PRO A 75 2.28 16.70 -13.69
CA PRO A 75 3.22 17.70 -14.22
C PRO A 75 4.67 17.21 -14.30
N PHE A 76 4.98 16.17 -13.52
CA PHE A 76 6.31 15.55 -13.49
C PHE A 76 6.50 14.44 -14.53
N GLY A 77 5.54 14.25 -15.42
CA GLY A 77 5.62 13.31 -16.54
C GLY A 77 5.16 11.88 -16.21
N ARG A 78 4.53 11.66 -15.04
CA ARG A 78 3.98 10.37 -14.63
C ARG A 78 2.47 10.37 -14.72
N LEU A 79 1.91 9.52 -15.58
CA LEU A 79 0.46 9.35 -15.73
C LEU A 79 -0.01 8.14 -14.95
N PRO A 80 -1.07 8.28 -14.12
CA PRO A 80 -1.70 7.13 -13.48
C PRO A 80 -2.30 6.19 -14.53
N GLY A 81 -2.20 4.89 -14.28
CA GLY A 81 -2.75 3.84 -15.13
C GLY A 81 -4.03 3.24 -14.56
N TRP A 82 -4.64 2.31 -15.29
CA TRP A 82 -5.82 1.57 -14.83
C TRP A 82 -5.60 0.84 -13.50
N GLY A 83 -4.40 0.32 -13.29
CA GLY A 83 -4.05 -0.32 -12.01
C GLY A 83 -4.16 0.63 -10.82
N ASN A 84 -3.80 1.92 -10.98
CA ASN A 84 -3.98 2.93 -9.92
C ASN A 84 -5.45 3.14 -9.57
N ALA A 85 -6.33 3.21 -10.58
CA ALA A 85 -7.77 3.36 -10.35
C ALA A 85 -8.36 2.13 -9.63
N VAL A 86 -8.02 0.91 -10.06
CA VAL A 86 -8.47 -0.33 -9.42
C VAL A 86 -7.93 -0.44 -8.00
N THR A 87 -6.65 -0.09 -7.77
CA THR A 87 -6.06 -0.10 -6.43
C THR A 87 -6.77 0.91 -5.52
N MET A 88 -6.97 2.14 -5.99
CA MET A 88 -7.62 3.20 -5.22
C MET A 88 -9.03 2.78 -4.79
N VAL A 89 -9.88 2.38 -5.73
CA VAL A 89 -11.28 1.97 -5.44
C VAL A 89 -11.30 0.73 -4.56
N GLY A 90 -10.46 -0.26 -4.87
CA GLY A 90 -10.42 -1.54 -4.16
C GLY A 90 -9.92 -1.38 -2.71
N VAL A 91 -8.84 -0.64 -2.48
CA VAL A 91 -8.31 -0.39 -1.13
C VAL A 91 -9.31 0.42 -0.32
N SER A 92 -9.81 1.54 -0.87
CA SER A 92 -10.72 2.44 -0.16
C SER A 92 -12.02 1.74 0.23
N GLY A 93 -12.64 1.02 -0.70
CA GLY A 93 -13.87 0.26 -0.40
C GLY A 93 -13.63 -0.88 0.60
N ALA A 94 -12.49 -1.58 0.50
CA ALA A 94 -12.17 -2.66 1.41
C ALA A 94 -11.79 -2.17 2.82
N VAL A 95 -11.15 -0.99 2.97
CA VAL A 95 -10.92 -0.37 4.28
C VAL A 95 -12.24 -0.05 4.95
N ASP A 96 -13.14 0.65 4.27
CA ASP A 96 -14.43 1.05 4.85
C ASP A 96 -15.28 -0.18 5.20
N LEU A 97 -15.33 -1.18 4.31
CA LEU A 97 -16.00 -2.45 4.58
C LEU A 97 -15.37 -3.18 5.78
N GLY A 98 -14.05 -3.25 5.84
CA GLY A 98 -13.33 -3.88 6.95
C GLY A 98 -13.59 -3.18 8.27
N LEU A 99 -13.61 -1.84 8.29
CA LEU A 99 -13.95 -1.06 9.48
C LEU A 99 -15.42 -1.22 9.91
N ALA A 100 -16.33 -1.43 8.97
CA ALA A 100 -17.73 -1.72 9.28
C ALA A 100 -17.95 -3.14 9.84
N LEU A 101 -17.15 -4.12 9.42
CA LEU A 101 -17.30 -5.52 9.81
C LEU A 101 -16.46 -5.91 11.04
N LEU A 102 -15.30 -5.29 11.22
CA LEU A 102 -14.39 -5.61 12.33
C LEU A 102 -14.69 -4.75 13.55
N SER A 103 -14.94 -5.40 14.67
CA SER A 103 -15.03 -4.73 15.97
C SER A 103 -13.64 -4.52 16.58
N GLU A 104 -13.50 -3.53 17.44
CA GLU A 104 -12.27 -3.32 18.19
C GLU A 104 -12.07 -4.47 19.20
N PRO A 105 -10.89 -5.13 19.20
CA PRO A 105 -10.65 -6.20 20.16
C PRO A 105 -10.54 -5.67 21.59
N GLY A 106 -11.24 -6.32 22.53
CA GLY A 106 -11.31 -5.90 23.93
C GLY A 106 -10.07 -6.22 24.76
N SER A 107 -9.15 -7.09 24.30
CA SER A 107 -7.95 -7.48 25.01
C SER A 107 -6.68 -7.18 24.23
N LEU A 108 -5.59 -6.90 24.91
CA LEU A 108 -4.29 -6.67 24.27
C LEU A 108 -3.83 -7.88 23.43
N GLY A 109 -4.06 -9.10 23.93
CA GLY A 109 -3.73 -10.31 23.16
C GLY A 109 -4.48 -10.41 21.84
N ALA A 110 -5.78 -10.08 21.83
CA ALA A 110 -6.57 -10.06 20.61
C ALA A 110 -6.14 -8.92 19.63
N ARG A 111 -5.77 -7.74 20.16
CA ARG A 111 -5.19 -6.64 19.36
C ARG A 111 -3.88 -7.05 18.71
N LEU A 112 -2.98 -7.66 19.46
CA LEU A 112 -1.70 -8.16 18.96
C LEU A 112 -1.90 -9.25 17.90
N ALA A 113 -2.82 -10.20 18.14
CA ALA A 113 -3.14 -11.25 17.17
C ALA A 113 -3.72 -10.67 15.86
N LEU A 114 -4.68 -9.74 15.96
CA LEU A 114 -5.26 -9.06 14.80
C LEU A 114 -4.18 -8.31 14.01
N TYR A 115 -3.30 -7.56 14.71
CA TYR A 115 -2.19 -6.85 14.09
C TYR A 115 -1.22 -7.80 13.39
N ALA A 116 -0.82 -8.89 14.07
CA ALA A 116 0.12 -9.89 13.54
C ALA A 116 -0.39 -10.59 12.28
N VAL A 117 -1.71 -10.74 12.12
CA VAL A 117 -2.33 -11.26 10.90
C VAL A 117 -2.45 -10.17 9.83
N SER A 118 -2.81 -8.95 10.21
CA SER A 118 -3.07 -7.85 9.28
C SER A 118 -1.82 -7.42 8.51
N VAL A 119 -0.65 -7.35 9.17
CA VAL A 119 0.60 -6.94 8.52
C VAL A 119 1.01 -7.85 7.37
N PRO A 120 1.10 -9.20 7.52
CA PRO A 120 1.36 -10.10 6.41
C PRO A 120 0.32 -10.03 5.30
N VAL A 121 -0.97 -9.83 5.62
CA VAL A 121 -2.05 -9.68 4.64
C VAL A 121 -1.83 -8.44 3.77
N VAL A 122 -1.52 -7.29 4.37
CA VAL A 122 -1.14 -6.07 3.63
C VAL A 122 0.06 -6.34 2.73
N CYS A 123 1.15 -6.90 3.27
CA CYS A 123 2.37 -7.17 2.52
C CYS A 123 2.16 -8.16 1.37
N PHE A 124 1.28 -9.15 1.54
CA PHE A 124 0.92 -10.08 0.48
C PHE A 124 0.12 -9.38 -0.62
N GLY A 125 -0.83 -8.51 -0.26
CA GLY A 125 -1.58 -7.68 -1.19
C GLY A 125 -0.67 -6.75 -2.01
N VAL A 126 0.29 -6.09 -1.36
CA VAL A 126 1.31 -5.27 -2.03
C VAL A 126 2.09 -6.12 -3.05
N GLY A 127 2.51 -7.33 -2.68
CA GLY A 127 3.20 -8.25 -3.58
C GLY A 127 2.39 -8.59 -4.84
N LEU A 128 1.06 -8.77 -4.72
CA LEU A 128 0.17 -9.01 -5.86
C LEU A 128 0.14 -7.81 -6.83
N ILE A 129 0.04 -6.59 -6.28
CA ILE A 129 0.02 -5.36 -7.08
C ILE A 129 1.35 -5.15 -7.79
N VAL A 130 2.46 -5.28 -7.06
CA VAL A 130 3.81 -5.15 -7.63
C VAL A 130 4.03 -6.14 -8.77
N ARG A 131 3.56 -7.39 -8.64
CA ARG A 131 3.68 -8.41 -9.70
C ARG A 131 2.76 -8.19 -10.90
N ALA A 132 1.67 -7.51 -10.72
CA ALA A 132 0.78 -7.17 -11.83
C ALA A 132 1.42 -6.14 -12.77
N ASP A 133 2.24 -5.23 -12.22
CA ASP A 133 3.00 -4.20 -12.93
C ASP A 133 2.14 -3.36 -13.89
N ILE A 134 0.90 -3.05 -13.46
CA ILE A 134 -0.05 -2.21 -14.23
C ILE A 134 -0.43 -0.92 -13.50
N GLY A 135 0.14 -0.69 -12.32
CA GLY A 135 -0.05 0.50 -11.49
C GLY A 135 0.69 0.35 -10.16
N VAL A 136 0.78 1.44 -9.44
CA VAL A 136 1.45 1.53 -8.15
C VAL A 136 0.62 2.34 -7.16
N GLY A 137 0.91 2.25 -5.87
CA GLY A 137 0.28 3.09 -4.86
C GLY A 137 0.66 4.58 -4.99
N PRO A 138 -0.01 5.47 -4.25
CA PRO A 138 0.25 6.92 -4.34
C PRO A 138 1.67 7.29 -3.91
N LEU A 139 2.20 6.74 -2.82
CA LEU A 139 3.56 7.04 -2.36
C LEU A 139 4.62 6.47 -3.32
N GLU A 140 4.39 5.26 -3.86
CA GLU A 140 5.26 4.67 -4.87
C GLU A 140 5.32 5.52 -6.15
N MET A 141 4.20 6.16 -6.53
CA MET A 141 4.20 7.08 -7.67
C MET A 141 5.13 8.26 -7.42
N VAL A 142 5.07 8.86 -6.22
CA VAL A 142 5.99 9.96 -5.84
C VAL A 142 7.44 9.48 -5.80
N MET A 143 7.70 8.26 -5.30
CA MET A 143 9.03 7.65 -5.32
C MET A 143 9.56 7.49 -6.75
N LEU A 144 8.71 7.07 -7.70
CA LEU A 144 9.10 6.97 -9.12
C LEU A 144 9.42 8.35 -9.72
N VAL A 145 8.65 9.39 -9.38
CA VAL A 145 8.95 10.77 -9.78
C VAL A 145 10.30 11.24 -9.23
N ALA A 146 10.63 10.89 -7.99
CA ALA A 146 11.90 11.23 -7.37
C ALA A 146 13.09 10.47 -8.02
N THR A 147 12.90 9.19 -8.30
CA THR A 147 13.94 8.36 -8.95
C THR A 147 14.22 8.79 -10.39
N ASP A 148 13.22 9.27 -11.14
CA ASP A 148 13.43 9.87 -12.46
C ASP A 148 14.32 11.11 -12.41
N ARG A 149 14.47 11.72 -11.23
CA ARG A 149 15.36 12.87 -10.96
C ARG A 149 16.67 12.46 -10.27
N SER A 150 17.07 11.21 -10.43
CA SER A 150 18.31 10.66 -9.85
C SER A 150 18.36 10.64 -8.32
N VAL A 151 17.21 10.74 -7.64
CA VAL A 151 17.15 10.52 -6.19
C VAL A 151 17.18 9.01 -5.92
N PRO A 152 18.12 8.49 -5.12
CA PRO A 152 18.15 7.08 -4.78
C PRO A 152 16.84 6.63 -4.13
N LEU A 153 16.29 5.47 -4.55
CA LEU A 153 15.00 4.97 -4.11
C LEU A 153 14.86 4.90 -2.57
N VAL A 154 15.91 4.49 -1.88
CA VAL A 154 15.92 4.42 -0.41
C VAL A 154 15.73 5.81 0.21
N ARG A 155 16.41 6.83 -0.31
CA ARG A 155 16.24 8.21 0.17
C ARG A 155 14.85 8.74 -0.15
N ALA A 156 14.35 8.51 -1.36
CA ALA A 156 13.01 8.90 -1.77
C ALA A 156 11.97 8.26 -0.82
N ARG A 157 12.12 6.96 -0.53
CA ARG A 157 11.23 6.24 0.38
C ARG A 157 11.23 6.83 1.79
N VAL A 158 12.41 7.00 2.38
CA VAL A 158 12.53 7.56 3.75
C VAL A 158 11.93 8.95 3.85
N VAL A 159 12.19 9.81 2.87
CA VAL A 159 11.65 11.18 2.87
C VAL A 159 10.13 11.19 2.69
N ILE A 160 9.62 10.44 1.72
CA ILE A 160 8.19 10.45 1.37
C ILE A 160 7.35 9.79 2.47
N GLU A 161 7.74 8.60 2.92
CA GLU A 161 7.05 7.90 4.02
C GLU A 161 7.22 8.68 5.34
N GLY A 162 8.40 9.22 5.60
CA GLY A 162 8.66 10.06 6.76
C GLY A 162 7.83 11.34 6.77
N THR A 163 7.64 11.97 5.61
CA THR A 163 6.78 13.16 5.48
C THR A 163 5.31 12.80 5.74
N ALA A 164 4.79 11.74 5.13
CA ALA A 164 3.42 11.28 5.34
C ALA A 164 3.18 10.94 6.82
N LEU A 165 4.13 10.23 7.45
CA LEU A 165 4.09 9.88 8.86
C LEU A 165 4.10 11.13 9.77
N THR A 166 5.04 12.06 9.52
CA THR A 166 5.19 13.27 10.34
C THR A 166 3.96 14.18 10.21
N VAL A 167 3.49 14.42 9.00
CA VAL A 167 2.30 15.24 8.77
C VAL A 167 1.07 14.58 9.40
N GLY A 168 0.88 13.27 9.17
CA GLY A 168 -0.22 12.53 9.77
C GLY A 168 -0.20 12.56 11.30
N TRP A 169 0.98 12.39 11.91
CA TRP A 169 1.14 12.48 13.37
C TRP A 169 0.84 13.86 13.91
N LEU A 170 1.35 14.91 13.29
CA LEU A 170 1.08 16.31 13.70
C LEU A 170 -0.42 16.66 13.61
N LEU A 171 -1.15 16.01 12.71
CA LEU A 171 -2.60 16.15 12.55
C LEU A 171 -3.40 15.21 13.49
N GLY A 172 -2.75 14.43 14.37
CA GLY A 172 -3.41 13.56 15.34
C GLY A 172 -3.63 12.11 14.87
N GLY A 173 -3.01 11.70 13.77
CA GLY A 173 -3.16 10.35 13.23
C GLY A 173 -2.64 9.23 14.14
N ALA A 174 -3.12 8.02 13.91
CA ALA A 174 -2.92 6.82 14.73
C ALA A 174 -1.47 6.29 14.68
N LEU A 175 -0.54 7.01 15.28
CA LEU A 175 0.86 6.60 15.44
C LEU A 175 1.01 5.67 16.64
N GLY A 176 1.73 4.55 16.49
CA GLY A 176 1.99 3.62 17.56
C GLY A 176 3.24 2.76 17.34
N LEU A 177 3.56 1.90 18.32
CA LEU A 177 4.68 0.95 18.19
C LEU A 177 4.53 0.06 16.95
N GLY A 178 3.31 -0.28 16.57
CA GLY A 178 3.02 -1.03 15.35
C GLY A 178 3.52 -0.33 14.09
N THR A 179 3.45 1.00 14.01
CA THR A 179 3.97 1.73 12.84
C THR A 179 5.46 1.51 12.65
N ALA A 180 6.24 1.51 13.73
CA ALA A 180 7.67 1.19 13.68
C ALA A 180 7.90 -0.30 13.31
N LEU A 181 7.13 -1.22 13.89
CA LEU A 181 7.18 -2.64 13.55
C LEU A 181 6.83 -2.89 12.09
N PHE A 182 5.78 -2.22 11.57
CA PHE A 182 5.43 -2.30 10.16
C PHE A 182 6.57 -1.81 9.27
N ALA A 183 7.18 -0.66 9.57
CA ALA A 183 8.26 -0.09 8.79
C ALA A 183 9.48 -1.05 8.69
N LEU A 184 9.78 -1.77 9.77
CA LEU A 184 10.85 -2.77 9.81
C LEU A 184 10.47 -4.08 9.10
N ALA A 185 9.22 -4.55 9.27
CA ALA A 185 8.77 -5.84 8.78
C ALA A 185 8.31 -5.82 7.31
N ALA A 186 7.81 -4.68 6.80
CA ALA A 186 7.20 -4.59 5.47
C ALA A 186 8.18 -5.01 4.36
N GLY A 187 9.42 -4.55 4.39
CA GLY A 187 10.42 -4.90 3.37
C GLY A 187 10.64 -6.42 3.26
N PRO A 188 11.05 -7.10 4.33
CA PRO A 188 11.20 -8.57 4.34
C PRO A 188 9.93 -9.34 3.98
N LEU A 189 8.75 -8.92 4.49
CA LEU A 189 7.49 -9.58 4.21
C LEU A 189 7.03 -9.42 2.76
N ILE A 190 7.21 -8.25 2.16
CA ILE A 190 6.94 -8.04 0.73
C ILE A 190 7.90 -8.88 -0.11
N ALA A 191 9.19 -8.93 0.23
CA ALA A 191 10.14 -9.76 -0.47
C ALA A 191 9.77 -11.26 -0.40
N LEU A 192 9.33 -11.73 0.77
CA LEU A 192 8.82 -13.09 0.97
C LEU A 192 7.57 -13.33 0.13
N SER A 193 6.60 -12.41 0.16
CA SER A 193 5.39 -12.44 -0.64
C SER A 193 5.71 -12.60 -2.13
N LEU A 194 6.64 -11.81 -2.63
CA LEU A 194 7.08 -11.90 -4.03
C LEU A 194 7.75 -13.24 -4.37
N ARG A 195 8.48 -13.86 -3.42
CA ARG A 195 9.08 -15.19 -3.61
C ARG A 195 8.00 -16.27 -3.66
N VAL A 196 7.06 -16.29 -2.73
CA VAL A 196 5.96 -17.25 -2.66
C VAL A 196 5.06 -17.16 -3.90
N GLN A 197 4.81 -15.96 -4.38
CA GLN A 197 4.01 -15.72 -5.58
C GLN A 197 4.76 -16.03 -6.89
N ARG A 198 6.10 -16.17 -6.86
CA ARG A 198 6.84 -16.80 -7.94
C ARG A 198 6.54 -18.29 -7.87
N GLY A 199 5.54 -18.79 -8.58
CA GLY A 199 5.47 -20.22 -8.89
C GLY A 199 6.79 -20.67 -9.53
N PRO A 200 7.10 -21.98 -9.60
CA PRO A 200 8.34 -22.46 -10.22
C PRO A 200 8.46 -21.82 -11.61
N GLY A 201 9.39 -20.89 -11.72
CA GLY A 201 9.65 -20.17 -12.97
C GLY A 201 10.24 -21.15 -13.98
N PRO A 202 10.10 -20.92 -15.30
CA PRO A 202 10.69 -21.76 -16.33
C PRO A 202 12.22 -21.94 -16.22
N GLY A 203 12.90 -21.25 -15.30
CA GLY A 203 14.33 -21.41 -15.04
C GLY A 203 14.71 -22.53 -14.07
N ALA A 204 13.76 -23.13 -13.35
CA ALA A 204 14.07 -24.27 -12.47
C ALA A 204 14.26 -25.61 -13.22
N ALA A 205 13.82 -25.66 -14.48
CA ALA A 205 13.97 -26.86 -15.31
C ALA A 205 15.36 -27.02 -15.94
N VAL A 206 16.21 -25.98 -15.91
CA VAL A 206 17.55 -26.02 -16.55
C VAL A 206 18.68 -26.36 -15.57
N ALA A 207 18.42 -26.31 -14.26
CA ALA A 207 19.42 -26.61 -13.23
C ALA A 207 19.47 -28.10 -12.82
N GLY A 208 18.67 -28.96 -13.43
CA GLY A 208 18.58 -30.38 -13.09
C GLY A 208 19.21 -31.36 -14.11
N THR A 209 19.88 -30.85 -15.15
CA THR A 209 20.58 -31.70 -16.15
C THR A 209 22.00 -31.18 -16.42
N ALA A 210 22.84 -31.25 -15.42
CA ALA A 210 24.30 -31.22 -15.57
C ALA A 210 24.92 -32.12 -14.48
#